data_387963d51707b36501e7e4061214afb9
#
_entry.id   387963d51707b36501e7e4061214afb9
#
_cell.length_a   1.000
_cell.length_b   1.000
_cell.length_c   1.000
_cell.angle_alpha   90.00
_cell.angle_beta   90.00
_cell.angle_gamma   90.00
#
_symmetry.space_group_name_H-M   'P 1'
#
loop_
_entity.id
_entity.type
_entity.pdbx_description
1 polymer ?
#
loop_
_entity_poly.entity_id
_entity_poly.type
_entity_poly.pdbx_seq_one_letter_code
_entity_poly.pdbx_strand_id
1 'polypeptide(L)'
;MAERYSSSVEDNDGPVGKDNNNSNKGIVDPQLWHACAGSQVQLPPVGSSVIYFPQGHGEHAALPPDFPLGCQKSSFFCRVLSVKFLADRETDEVFARVRLQPENPNTDCSSTMEDSASPPHSGSNTGKIVSFAKTLTQSDANNGGGFSVPRYCAETIFPRLDYNEDPPVQIVLAKDVHGKVWKFRHIYRGTPRRHLLTTGWSNFVNHKKLVAGDAIVFLRSAGGELCVGVRRSTKGNGGGGDLFS
;
A
#
# COMPACT_ATOMS: atom_id res chain seq x y z
N MET A 1 -26.98 -51.59 -37.95
CA MET A 1 -26.68 -51.91 -36.53
C MET A 1 -26.42 -50.60 -35.84
N ALA A 2 -27.35 -50.22 -35.01
CA ALA A 2 -27.37 -48.95 -34.29
C ALA A 2 -27.02 -49.24 -32.82
N GLU A 3 -25.93 -48.69 -32.33
CA GLU A 3 -25.65 -48.72 -30.90
C GLU A 3 -25.92 -47.36 -30.30
N ARG A 4 -26.78 -47.37 -29.28
CA ARG A 4 -27.23 -46.22 -28.49
C ARG A 4 -26.18 -45.94 -27.43
N TYR A 5 -25.69 -44.72 -27.36
CA TYR A 5 -24.99 -44.23 -26.19
C TYR A 5 -25.99 -43.57 -25.23
N SER A 6 -26.13 -44.15 -24.06
CA SER A 6 -26.85 -43.61 -22.93
C SER A 6 -25.89 -42.80 -22.08
N SER A 7 -26.10 -41.49 -21.96
CA SER A 7 -25.35 -40.65 -21.02
C SER A 7 -26.14 -40.51 -19.72
N SER A 8 -25.64 -41.10 -18.66
CA SER A 8 -26.10 -40.87 -17.29
C SER A 8 -25.40 -39.60 -16.77
N VAL A 9 -26.19 -38.60 -16.44
CA VAL A 9 -25.78 -37.42 -15.69
C VAL A 9 -25.76 -37.79 -14.21
N GLU A 10 -24.60 -37.85 -13.58
CA GLU A 10 -24.52 -37.93 -12.14
C GLU A 10 -24.36 -36.50 -11.56
N ASP A 11 -25.40 -36.07 -10.86
CA ASP A 11 -25.38 -34.90 -10.00
C ASP A 11 -24.47 -35.19 -8.80
N ASN A 12 -23.30 -34.54 -8.76
CA ASN A 12 -22.37 -34.64 -7.63
C ASN A 12 -22.48 -33.36 -6.79
N ASP A 13 -23.40 -33.37 -5.86
CA ASP A 13 -23.59 -32.34 -4.83
C ASP A 13 -22.55 -32.57 -3.74
N GLY A 14 -21.35 -31.98 -3.94
CA GLY A 14 -20.25 -31.99 -2.97
C GLY A 14 -20.41 -30.82 -1.99
N PRO A 15 -20.07 -31.00 -0.71
CA PRO A 15 -20.33 -30.00 0.33
C PRO A 15 -19.49 -28.73 0.13
N VAL A 16 -20.18 -27.58 0.18
CA VAL A 16 -19.59 -26.24 0.21
C VAL A 16 -18.61 -26.13 1.38
N GLY A 17 -17.34 -26.24 1.07
CA GLY A 17 -16.25 -26.02 2.01
C GLY A 17 -16.25 -24.58 2.48
N LYS A 18 -16.33 -24.40 3.78
CA LYS A 18 -16.21 -23.12 4.49
C LYS A 18 -14.77 -22.61 4.38
N ASP A 19 -14.46 -21.81 3.35
CA ASP A 19 -13.20 -21.08 3.24
C ASP A 19 -13.27 -19.78 4.04
N ASN A 20 -13.33 -19.89 5.37
CA ASN A 20 -13.41 -18.75 6.28
C ASN A 20 -12.04 -18.28 6.81
N ASN A 21 -10.89 -18.64 6.19
CA ASN A 21 -9.59 -18.28 6.77
C ASN A 21 -8.59 -17.67 5.79
N ASN A 22 -8.98 -17.20 4.59
CA ASN A 22 -8.05 -16.63 3.62
C ASN A 22 -8.31 -15.16 3.24
N SER A 23 -9.22 -14.45 3.91
CA SER A 23 -9.60 -13.09 3.54
C SER A 23 -8.64 -11.99 4.02
N ASN A 24 -7.67 -12.29 4.89
CA ASN A 24 -6.73 -11.30 5.44
C ASN A 24 -5.29 -11.39 4.89
N LYS A 25 -5.00 -12.31 4.00
CA LYS A 25 -3.65 -12.46 3.44
C LYS A 25 -3.41 -11.40 2.37
N GLY A 26 -2.67 -10.33 2.73
CA GLY A 26 -2.27 -9.26 1.80
C GLY A 26 -2.85 -7.87 2.10
N ILE A 27 -3.59 -7.70 3.22
CA ILE A 27 -4.04 -6.38 3.64
C ILE A 27 -2.88 -5.65 4.30
N VAL A 28 -2.57 -4.48 3.79
CA VAL A 28 -1.54 -3.58 4.33
C VAL A 28 -2.12 -2.82 5.52
N ASP A 29 -1.30 -2.60 6.55
CA ASP A 29 -1.67 -1.70 7.65
C ASP A 29 -2.07 -0.32 7.09
N PRO A 30 -3.23 0.25 7.48
CA PRO A 30 -3.71 1.51 6.93
C PRO A 30 -2.74 2.67 7.12
N GLN A 31 -2.03 2.73 8.27
CA GLN A 31 -1.09 3.81 8.56
C GLN A 31 0.12 3.73 7.63
N LEU A 32 0.67 2.52 7.43
CA LEU A 32 1.77 2.29 6.50
C LEU A 32 1.33 2.54 5.06
N TRP A 33 0.11 2.09 4.69
CA TRP A 33 -0.44 2.32 3.36
C TRP A 33 -0.53 3.81 3.04
N HIS A 34 -1.14 4.62 3.92
CA HIS A 34 -1.22 6.08 3.73
C HIS A 34 0.15 6.74 3.71
N ALA A 35 1.09 6.28 4.56
CA ALA A 35 2.46 6.78 4.52
C ALA A 35 3.15 6.48 3.18
N CYS A 36 2.87 5.34 2.55
CA CYS A 36 3.40 4.98 1.23
C CYS A 36 2.67 5.69 0.09
N ALA A 37 1.34 5.77 0.13
CA ALA A 37 0.54 6.42 -0.91
C ALA A 37 0.78 7.94 -0.99
N GLY A 38 1.10 8.55 0.13
CA GLY A 38 1.34 10.00 0.24
C GLY A 38 0.17 10.76 0.84
N SER A 39 0.47 11.94 1.38
CA SER A 39 -0.49 12.75 2.16
C SER A 39 -1.64 13.33 1.34
N GLN A 40 -1.53 13.35 0.02
CA GLN A 40 -2.56 13.89 -0.87
C GLN A 40 -3.63 12.87 -1.26
N VAL A 41 -3.39 11.58 -0.97
CA VAL A 41 -4.33 10.52 -1.35
C VAL A 41 -5.47 10.46 -0.36
N GLN A 42 -6.68 10.71 -0.86
CA GLN A 42 -7.93 10.58 -0.13
C GLN A 42 -8.80 9.50 -0.78
N LEU A 43 -9.31 8.61 0.02
CA LEU A 43 -10.21 7.56 -0.43
C LEU A 43 -11.63 7.83 0.08
N PRO A 44 -12.65 7.53 -0.74
CA PRO A 44 -14.03 7.71 -0.30
C PRO A 44 -14.34 6.75 0.86
N PRO A 45 -15.00 7.21 1.92
CA PRO A 45 -15.37 6.36 3.04
C PRO A 45 -16.40 5.29 2.63
N VAL A 46 -16.38 4.15 3.32
CA VAL A 46 -17.38 3.10 3.14
C VAL A 46 -18.77 3.67 3.48
N GLY A 47 -19.77 3.36 2.64
CA GLY A 47 -21.12 3.88 2.75
C GLY A 47 -21.37 5.20 2.02
N SER A 48 -20.34 5.92 1.57
CA SER A 48 -20.51 7.15 0.81
C SER A 48 -20.99 6.88 -0.61
N SER A 49 -21.71 7.85 -1.19
CA SER A 49 -22.10 7.86 -2.59
C SER A 49 -21.02 8.53 -3.44
N VAL A 50 -20.69 7.91 -4.56
CA VAL A 50 -19.68 8.37 -5.52
C VAL A 50 -20.23 8.26 -6.94
N ILE A 51 -19.65 9.01 -7.86
CA ILE A 51 -19.94 8.87 -9.29
C ILE A 51 -18.76 8.12 -9.94
N TYR A 52 -19.05 7.01 -10.57
CA TYR A 52 -18.06 6.23 -11.31
C TYR A 52 -18.15 6.53 -12.80
N PHE A 53 -17.00 6.84 -13.40
CA PHE A 53 -16.84 7.15 -14.83
C PHE A 53 -16.07 6.00 -15.50
N PRO A 54 -16.73 5.09 -16.22
CA PRO A 54 -16.10 3.95 -16.90
C PRO A 54 -15.00 4.36 -17.88
N GLN A 55 -15.24 5.41 -18.67
CA GLN A 55 -14.27 5.91 -19.64
C GLN A 55 -12.97 6.37 -18.93
N GLY A 56 -13.09 7.22 -17.92
CA GLY A 56 -11.91 7.70 -17.19
C GLY A 56 -11.15 6.55 -16.49
N HIS A 57 -11.86 5.52 -16.03
CA HIS A 57 -11.19 4.31 -15.54
C HIS A 57 -10.42 3.60 -16.67
N GLY A 58 -11.06 3.42 -17.84
CA GLY A 58 -10.44 2.75 -18.98
C GLY A 58 -9.20 3.47 -19.52
N GLU A 59 -9.18 4.80 -19.49
CA GLU A 59 -8.04 5.61 -19.92
C GLU A 59 -6.79 5.44 -19.04
N HIS A 60 -6.99 5.13 -17.74
CA HIS A 60 -5.91 4.99 -16.76
C HIS A 60 -5.61 3.54 -16.37
N ALA A 61 -6.45 2.58 -16.78
CA ALA A 61 -6.26 1.19 -16.44
C ALA A 61 -5.21 0.53 -17.35
N ALA A 62 -4.35 -0.32 -16.77
CA ALA A 62 -3.38 -1.10 -17.53
C ALA A 62 -4.05 -2.14 -18.47
N LEU A 63 -5.28 -2.58 -18.11
CA LEU A 63 -6.13 -3.43 -18.94
C LEU A 63 -7.50 -2.78 -19.04
N PRO A 64 -8.15 -2.86 -20.22
CA PRO A 64 -9.51 -2.34 -20.37
C PRO A 64 -10.43 -2.95 -19.33
N PRO A 65 -11.25 -2.13 -18.63
CA PRO A 65 -12.26 -2.66 -17.73
C PRO A 65 -13.28 -3.50 -18.52
N ASP A 66 -13.63 -4.66 -17.97
CA ASP A 66 -14.64 -5.53 -18.56
C ASP A 66 -16.03 -4.99 -18.16
N PHE A 67 -16.75 -4.45 -19.14
CA PHE A 67 -18.12 -3.97 -18.97
C PHE A 67 -19.09 -4.86 -19.74
N PRO A 68 -20.29 -5.12 -19.18
CA PRO A 68 -21.34 -5.84 -19.92
C PRO A 68 -21.63 -5.16 -21.25
N LEU A 69 -21.73 -5.97 -22.32
CA LEU A 69 -22.09 -5.50 -23.64
C LEU A 69 -23.41 -4.69 -23.59
N GLY A 70 -23.35 -3.45 -24.11
CA GLY A 70 -24.50 -2.54 -24.13
C GLY A 70 -24.54 -1.51 -23.00
N CYS A 71 -23.53 -1.43 -22.15
CA CYS A 71 -23.44 -0.40 -21.12
C CYS A 71 -23.00 0.95 -21.76
N GLN A 72 -23.98 1.73 -22.25
CA GLN A 72 -23.74 3.04 -22.90
C GLN A 72 -23.74 4.23 -21.92
N LYS A 73 -23.84 3.98 -20.61
CA LYS A 73 -23.86 5.07 -19.63
C LYS A 73 -22.47 5.64 -19.43
N SER A 74 -22.36 6.96 -19.52
CA SER A 74 -21.10 7.70 -19.28
C SER A 74 -20.69 7.73 -17.79
N SER A 75 -21.67 7.56 -16.90
CA SER A 75 -21.42 7.60 -15.45
C SER A 75 -22.44 6.76 -14.69
N PHE A 76 -22.07 6.31 -13.48
CA PHE A 76 -22.91 5.55 -12.56
C PHE A 76 -22.86 6.16 -11.17
N PHE A 77 -24.04 6.39 -10.58
CA PHE A 77 -24.10 6.64 -9.13
C PHE A 77 -23.87 5.33 -8.41
N CYS A 78 -22.95 5.32 -7.49
CA CYS A 78 -22.54 4.11 -6.79
C CYS A 78 -22.37 4.40 -5.29
N ARG A 79 -22.65 3.37 -4.48
CA ARG A 79 -22.30 3.35 -3.06
C ARG A 79 -21.00 2.58 -2.84
N VAL A 80 -20.12 3.11 -2.01
CA VAL A 80 -18.88 2.45 -1.63
C VAL A 80 -19.21 1.32 -0.63
N LEU A 81 -18.99 0.08 -1.01
CA LEU A 81 -19.25 -1.09 -0.16
C LEU A 81 -18.04 -1.47 0.70
N SER A 82 -16.84 -1.35 0.14
CA SER A 82 -15.61 -1.66 0.87
C SER A 82 -14.41 -0.98 0.23
N VAL A 83 -13.42 -0.68 1.07
CA VAL A 83 -12.09 -0.22 0.67
C VAL A 83 -11.06 -1.16 1.29
N LYS A 84 -10.17 -1.73 0.47
CA LYS A 84 -9.09 -2.60 0.93
C LYS A 84 -7.74 -1.99 0.56
N PHE A 85 -6.85 -1.91 1.53
CA PHE A 85 -5.49 -1.42 1.39
C PHE A 85 -4.57 -2.58 1.00
N LEU A 86 -3.97 -2.53 -0.16
CA LEU A 86 -3.20 -3.62 -0.75
C LEU A 86 -1.84 -3.10 -1.22
N ALA A 87 -0.91 -4.03 -1.47
CA ALA A 87 0.37 -3.74 -2.11
C ALA A 87 0.65 -4.79 -3.19
N ASP A 88 1.23 -4.35 -4.28
CA ASP A 88 1.73 -5.23 -5.32
C ASP A 88 2.90 -6.07 -4.80
N ARG A 89 2.93 -7.36 -5.15
CA ARG A 89 3.91 -8.30 -4.60
C ARG A 89 5.32 -8.13 -5.16
N GLU A 90 5.43 -7.58 -6.36
CA GLU A 90 6.71 -7.46 -7.06
C GLU A 90 7.29 -6.06 -6.92
N THR A 91 6.42 -5.03 -6.98
CA THR A 91 6.84 -3.64 -6.96
C THR A 91 6.79 -3.00 -5.59
N ASP A 92 6.05 -3.59 -4.62
CA ASP A 92 5.69 -3.02 -3.32
C ASP A 92 4.84 -1.73 -3.42
N GLU A 93 4.39 -1.35 -4.61
CA GLU A 93 3.49 -0.21 -4.77
C GLU A 93 2.16 -0.47 -4.10
N VAL A 94 1.74 0.48 -3.28
CA VAL A 94 0.46 0.37 -2.58
C VAL A 94 -0.68 0.82 -3.48
N PHE A 95 -1.80 0.10 -3.41
CA PHE A 95 -3.02 0.46 -4.12
C PHE A 95 -4.26 0.17 -3.28
N ALA A 96 -5.37 0.83 -3.58
CA ALA A 96 -6.65 0.58 -2.94
C ALA A 96 -7.58 -0.17 -3.91
N ARG A 97 -8.23 -1.22 -3.38
CA ARG A 97 -9.34 -1.86 -4.08
C ARG A 97 -10.65 -1.37 -3.49
N VAL A 98 -11.37 -0.59 -4.28
CA VAL A 98 -12.68 -0.06 -3.91
C VAL A 98 -13.77 -0.92 -4.56
N ARG A 99 -14.72 -1.42 -3.75
CA ARG A 99 -15.90 -2.13 -4.25
C ARG A 99 -17.07 -1.16 -4.28
N LEU A 100 -17.64 -1.01 -5.45
CA LEU A 100 -18.77 -0.13 -5.70
C LEU A 100 -20.03 -0.95 -6.01
N GLN A 101 -21.18 -0.45 -5.56
CA GLN A 101 -22.50 -0.95 -5.93
C GLN A 101 -23.24 0.15 -6.67
N PRO A 102 -23.66 -0.08 -7.93
CA PRO A 102 -24.48 0.87 -8.64
C PRO A 102 -25.82 1.07 -7.93
N GLU A 103 -26.25 2.32 -7.77
CA GLU A 103 -27.55 2.70 -7.24
C GLU A 103 -28.50 2.95 -8.41
N ASN A 104 -29.72 2.38 -8.34
CA ASN A 104 -30.73 2.67 -9.31
C ASN A 104 -31.32 4.07 -9.06
N PRO A 105 -31.40 4.94 -10.09
CA PRO A 105 -31.96 6.28 -9.92
C PRO A 105 -33.45 6.30 -9.55
N ASN A 106 -34.14 5.15 -9.59
CA ASN A 106 -35.57 5.01 -9.32
C ASN A 106 -35.89 4.45 -7.92
N THR A 107 -34.90 4.30 -7.05
CA THR A 107 -35.18 3.97 -5.66
C THR A 107 -35.35 5.28 -4.91
N ASP A 108 -36.60 5.64 -4.63
CA ASP A 108 -36.95 6.78 -3.78
C ASP A 108 -36.11 6.78 -2.50
N CYS A 109 -35.30 7.80 -2.36
CA CYS A 109 -34.54 8.09 -1.13
C CYS A 109 -35.50 8.63 -0.04
N SER A 110 -36.54 7.85 0.30
CA SER A 110 -37.35 8.10 1.47
C SER A 110 -36.90 7.18 2.61
N SER A 111 -35.69 7.38 3.08
CA SER A 111 -35.27 6.92 4.39
C SER A 111 -34.36 7.95 5.00
N THR A 112 -35.00 8.80 5.81
CA THR A 112 -34.49 9.50 7.01
C THR A 112 -32.98 9.64 7.08
N MET A 113 -32.54 10.88 6.89
CA MET A 113 -31.30 11.38 7.49
C MET A 113 -31.43 11.20 9.02
N GLU A 114 -31.05 10.06 9.54
CA GLU A 114 -30.64 9.97 10.92
C GLU A 114 -29.18 10.42 11.00
N ASP A 115 -29.08 11.64 11.39
CA ASP A 115 -27.90 12.32 11.89
C ASP A 115 -27.43 11.55 13.14
N SER A 116 -26.51 10.61 12.94
CA SER A 116 -25.89 9.90 14.06
C SER A 116 -24.68 9.11 13.57
N ALA A 117 -23.53 9.68 13.68
CA ALA A 117 -22.34 9.07 14.23
C ALA A 117 -21.12 9.95 13.97
N SER A 118 -20.87 10.84 14.90
CA SER A 118 -19.50 11.23 15.18
C SER A 118 -18.67 9.95 15.36
N PRO A 119 -17.48 9.85 14.74
CA PRO A 119 -16.63 8.69 15.00
C PRO A 119 -16.34 8.64 16.50
N PRO A 120 -16.36 7.47 17.14
CA PRO A 120 -16.04 7.36 18.55
C PRO A 120 -14.58 7.80 18.72
N HIS A 121 -14.40 8.96 19.34
CA HIS A 121 -13.14 9.31 19.97
C HIS A 121 -12.95 8.37 21.18
N SER A 122 -12.55 7.13 20.91
CA SER A 122 -11.99 6.31 21.96
C SER A 122 -10.63 6.89 22.31
N GLY A 123 -10.60 7.62 23.40
CA GLY A 123 -9.37 8.05 24.05
C GLY A 123 -8.62 6.83 24.59
N SER A 124 -7.96 6.11 23.73
CA SER A 124 -6.85 5.25 24.08
C SER A 124 -5.58 6.05 23.85
N ASN A 125 -4.64 5.92 24.76
CA ASN A 125 -3.32 6.54 24.78
C ASN A 125 -2.51 6.05 23.55
N THR A 126 -2.97 6.44 22.35
CA THR A 126 -2.38 6.06 21.07
C THR A 126 -1.13 6.89 20.87
N GLY A 127 0.02 6.23 20.93
CA GLY A 127 1.30 6.84 20.61
C GLY A 127 1.21 7.62 19.29
N LYS A 128 1.92 8.74 19.23
CA LYS A 128 1.95 9.59 18.03
C LYS A 128 2.52 8.81 16.85
N ILE A 129 1.74 8.69 15.77
CA ILE A 129 2.22 8.14 14.49
C ILE A 129 3.26 9.12 13.93
N VAL A 130 4.43 8.62 13.62
CA VAL A 130 5.52 9.42 13.02
C VAL A 130 6.08 8.68 11.82
N SER A 131 6.22 9.39 10.71
CA SER A 131 6.81 8.83 9.49
C SER A 131 7.76 9.81 8.83
N PHE A 132 8.70 9.29 8.06
CA PHE A 132 9.47 10.07 7.11
C PHE A 132 9.64 9.31 5.80
N ALA A 133 9.84 10.04 4.73
CA ALA A 133 10.21 9.50 3.44
C ALA A 133 11.54 10.13 2.99
N LYS A 134 12.42 9.33 2.40
CA LYS A 134 13.66 9.79 1.80
C LYS A 134 13.83 9.18 0.42
N THR A 135 14.04 10.01 -0.58
CA THR A 135 14.44 9.59 -1.92
C THR A 135 15.85 9.01 -1.89
N LEU A 136 16.04 7.85 -2.49
CA LEU A 136 17.32 7.16 -2.57
C LEU A 136 18.26 7.88 -3.53
N THR A 137 19.44 8.16 -3.06
CA THR A 137 20.55 8.55 -3.91
C THR A 137 21.19 7.32 -4.56
N GLN A 138 22.07 7.53 -5.55
CA GLN A 138 22.84 6.44 -6.14
C GLN A 138 23.64 5.67 -5.09
N SER A 139 24.21 6.35 -4.10
CA SER A 139 24.95 5.70 -3.01
C SER A 139 24.05 4.90 -2.05
N ASP A 140 22.81 5.35 -1.82
CA ASP A 140 21.87 4.62 -0.99
C ASP A 140 21.38 3.31 -1.68
N ALA A 141 21.27 3.33 -3.01
CA ALA A 141 20.82 2.19 -3.82
C ALA A 141 21.96 1.23 -4.19
N ASN A 142 23.21 1.58 -3.94
CA ASN A 142 24.36 0.71 -4.17
C ASN A 142 24.61 -0.25 -3.01
N ASN A 143 25.15 -1.43 -3.35
CA ASN A 143 25.39 -2.53 -2.40
C ASN A 143 26.48 -2.25 -1.35
N GLY A 144 27.22 -1.14 -1.42
CA GLY A 144 28.38 -0.88 -0.57
C GLY A 144 28.22 0.28 0.43
N GLY A 145 27.28 1.19 0.23
CA GLY A 145 27.25 2.47 0.94
C GLY A 145 26.45 2.52 2.24
N GLY A 146 25.45 1.69 2.40
CA GLY A 146 24.46 1.82 3.44
C GLY A 146 23.51 3.01 3.19
N PHE A 147 22.43 3.10 3.99
CA PHE A 147 21.42 4.14 3.88
C PHE A 147 21.65 5.22 4.92
N SER A 148 21.86 6.45 4.47
CA SER A 148 22.01 7.60 5.35
C SER A 148 20.66 8.11 5.81
N VAL A 149 20.40 8.06 7.12
CA VAL A 149 19.16 8.53 7.75
C VAL A 149 19.36 9.94 8.28
N PRO A 150 18.50 10.91 7.97
CA PRO A 150 18.56 12.22 8.59
C PRO A 150 18.47 12.10 10.13
N ARG A 151 19.30 12.89 10.85
CA ARG A 151 19.40 12.78 12.30
C ARG A 151 18.04 12.87 13.01
N TYR A 152 17.26 13.90 12.68
CA TYR A 152 15.92 14.07 13.25
C TYR A 152 15.03 12.83 13.04
N CYS A 153 15.07 12.23 11.84
CA CYS A 153 14.28 11.06 11.52
C CYS A 153 14.73 9.83 12.33
N ALA A 154 16.04 9.63 12.45
CA ALA A 154 16.58 8.52 13.24
C ALA A 154 16.21 8.65 14.72
N GLU A 155 16.35 9.84 15.31
CA GLU A 155 16.05 10.10 16.72
C GLU A 155 14.55 10.06 17.04
N THR A 156 13.67 10.34 16.04
CA THR A 156 12.22 10.37 16.24
C THR A 156 11.56 9.01 15.99
N ILE A 157 12.04 8.26 14.99
CA ILE A 157 11.36 7.05 14.49
C ILE A 157 12.03 5.77 15.00
N PHE A 158 13.36 5.71 15.03
CA PHE A 158 14.05 4.52 15.50
C PHE A 158 14.07 4.44 17.04
N PRO A 159 14.26 3.24 17.61
CA PRO A 159 14.54 3.13 19.04
C PRO A 159 15.72 4.02 19.41
N ARG A 160 15.76 4.47 20.67
CA ARG A 160 16.87 5.30 21.16
C ARG A 160 18.19 4.54 21.03
N LEU A 161 19.20 5.24 20.49
CA LEU A 161 20.56 4.72 20.38
C LEU A 161 21.32 5.04 21.67
N ASP A 162 22.10 4.09 22.17
CA ASP A 162 23.01 4.35 23.30
C ASP A 162 24.26 5.03 22.78
N TYR A 163 24.44 6.30 23.14
CA TYR A 163 25.57 7.12 22.73
C TYR A 163 26.80 6.95 23.65
N ASN A 164 26.72 6.12 24.72
CA ASN A 164 27.87 5.79 25.54
C ASN A 164 28.76 4.73 24.89
N GLU A 165 28.23 3.99 23.92
CA GLU A 165 29.04 3.07 23.12
C GLU A 165 29.84 3.81 22.04
N ASP A 166 31.01 3.27 21.66
CA ASP A 166 31.83 3.81 20.57
C ASP A 166 32.21 2.72 19.56
N PRO A 167 31.63 2.72 18.35
CA PRO A 167 30.55 3.59 17.90
C PRO A 167 29.17 3.15 18.43
N PRO A 168 28.23 4.08 18.64
CA PRO A 168 26.87 3.76 18.99
C PRO A 168 26.20 2.88 17.93
N VAL A 169 25.66 1.73 18.35
CA VAL A 169 25.12 0.72 17.43
C VAL A 169 23.90 0.03 18.02
N GLN A 170 22.91 -0.28 17.17
CA GLN A 170 21.78 -1.12 17.53
C GLN A 170 21.25 -1.89 16.33
N ILE A 171 20.39 -2.87 16.59
CA ILE A 171 19.61 -3.56 15.56
C ILE A 171 18.22 -2.96 15.52
N VAL A 172 17.81 -2.56 14.33
CA VAL A 172 16.48 -2.04 14.04
C VAL A 172 15.71 -3.10 13.26
N LEU A 173 14.52 -3.46 13.74
CA LEU A 173 13.59 -4.37 13.06
C LEU A 173 12.46 -3.54 12.47
N ALA A 174 12.18 -3.72 11.17
CA ALA A 174 11.10 -3.02 10.49
C ALA A 174 10.27 -3.99 9.65
N LYS A 175 8.96 -3.89 9.72
CA LYS A 175 8.01 -4.75 9.00
C LYS A 175 7.58 -4.06 7.71
N ASP A 176 7.64 -4.77 6.59
CA ASP A 176 7.24 -4.21 5.30
C ASP A 176 5.73 -4.35 5.04
N VAL A 177 5.28 -3.83 3.89
CA VAL A 177 3.87 -3.86 3.44
C VAL A 177 3.31 -5.28 3.27
N HIS A 178 4.17 -6.30 3.18
CA HIS A 178 3.79 -7.72 3.08
C HIS A 178 3.90 -8.46 4.41
N GLY A 179 4.26 -7.76 5.49
CA GLY A 179 4.44 -8.34 6.81
C GLY A 179 5.81 -9.00 7.04
N LYS A 180 6.74 -8.92 6.09
CA LYS A 180 8.10 -9.44 6.25
C LYS A 180 8.91 -8.50 7.14
N VAL A 181 9.58 -9.07 8.14
CA VAL A 181 10.45 -8.32 9.05
C VAL A 181 11.86 -8.25 8.49
N TRP A 182 12.37 -7.03 8.38
CA TRP A 182 13.72 -6.71 7.96
C TRP A 182 14.56 -6.30 9.15
N LYS A 183 15.81 -6.74 9.16
CA LYS A 183 16.77 -6.48 10.22
C LYS A 183 17.89 -5.59 9.67
N PHE A 184 18.04 -4.41 10.24
CA PHE A 184 19.06 -3.45 9.85
C PHE A 184 20.01 -3.15 11.01
N ARG A 185 21.33 -3.11 10.73
CA ARG A 185 22.29 -2.58 11.69
C ARG A 185 22.33 -1.07 11.56
N HIS A 186 21.84 -0.37 12.57
CA HIS A 186 21.88 1.08 12.69
C HIS A 186 23.12 1.49 13.47
N ILE A 187 23.95 2.35 12.90
CA ILE A 187 25.19 2.83 13.48
C ILE A 187 25.28 4.35 13.33
N TYR A 188 25.84 5.02 14.37
CA TYR A 188 26.13 6.45 14.32
C TYR A 188 27.65 6.65 14.26
N ARG A 189 28.18 6.95 13.08
CA ARG A 189 29.63 7.07 12.83
C ARG A 189 29.98 7.99 11.68
N GLY A 190 31.27 8.22 11.48
CA GLY A 190 31.87 8.96 10.36
C GLY A 190 32.30 10.38 10.73
N THR A 191 32.86 11.09 9.76
CA THR A 191 33.24 12.50 9.88
C THR A 191 32.72 13.26 8.68
N PRO A 192 31.64 14.05 8.85
CA PRO A 192 30.83 14.23 10.06
C PRO A 192 30.05 12.98 10.47
N ARG A 193 29.72 12.84 11.77
CA ARG A 193 28.93 11.70 12.26
C ARG A 193 27.53 11.68 11.66
N ARG A 194 27.08 10.50 11.21
CA ARG A 194 25.78 10.26 10.57
C ARG A 194 25.15 8.98 11.04
N HIS A 195 23.81 8.95 11.04
CA HIS A 195 23.05 7.73 11.22
C HIS A 195 23.03 6.94 9.91
N LEU A 196 23.43 5.69 9.96
CA LEU A 196 23.52 4.80 8.79
C LEU A 196 22.85 3.47 9.09
N LEU A 197 22.03 2.98 8.16
CA LEU A 197 21.63 1.57 8.12
C LEU A 197 22.65 0.84 7.24
N THR A 198 23.33 -0.14 7.81
CA THR A 198 24.44 -0.86 7.15
C THR A 198 24.10 -2.32 6.87
N THR A 199 24.51 -3.25 7.71
CA THR A 199 24.20 -4.67 7.52
C THR A 199 22.69 -4.89 7.40
N GLY A 200 22.28 -5.62 6.39
CA GLY A 200 20.87 -5.84 6.05
C GLY A 200 20.30 -4.89 5.00
N TRP A 201 20.88 -3.67 4.87
CA TRP A 201 20.42 -2.69 3.90
C TRP A 201 20.58 -3.18 2.46
N SER A 202 21.75 -3.65 2.06
CA SER A 202 22.01 -4.16 0.71
C SER A 202 21.09 -5.34 0.36
N ASN A 203 20.83 -6.24 1.32
CA ASN A 203 19.86 -7.33 1.12
C ASN A 203 18.45 -6.81 0.86
N PHE A 204 18.03 -5.75 1.59
CA PHE A 204 16.74 -5.10 1.37
C PHE A 204 16.68 -4.45 -0.02
N VAL A 205 17.70 -3.66 -0.40
CA VAL A 205 17.79 -3.01 -1.73
C VAL A 205 17.68 -4.03 -2.85
N ASN A 206 18.44 -5.12 -2.78
CA ASN A 206 18.45 -6.16 -3.80
C ASN A 206 17.12 -6.91 -3.87
N HIS A 207 16.57 -7.30 -2.73
CA HIS A 207 15.30 -8.03 -2.67
C HIS A 207 14.14 -7.20 -3.19
N LYS A 208 14.11 -5.91 -2.84
CA LYS A 208 13.09 -4.96 -3.28
C LYS A 208 13.41 -4.35 -4.65
N LYS A 209 14.54 -4.69 -5.27
CA LYS A 209 14.99 -4.13 -6.57
C LYS A 209 14.95 -2.60 -6.58
N LEU A 210 15.44 -1.97 -5.52
CA LEU A 210 15.41 -0.52 -5.36
C LEU A 210 16.46 0.15 -6.26
N VAL A 211 16.10 1.31 -6.78
CA VAL A 211 16.96 2.14 -7.62
C VAL A 211 17.02 3.57 -7.09
N ALA A 212 18.02 4.33 -7.51
CA ALA A 212 18.06 5.77 -7.23
C ALA A 212 16.82 6.46 -7.80
N GLY A 213 16.21 7.34 -7.01
CA GLY A 213 14.94 7.98 -7.33
C GLY A 213 13.73 7.33 -6.61
N ASP A 214 13.76 6.04 -6.30
CA ASP A 214 12.76 5.45 -5.40
C ASP A 214 12.83 6.13 -4.02
N ALA A 215 11.75 6.13 -3.26
CA ALA A 215 11.77 6.65 -1.91
C ALA A 215 11.45 5.54 -0.89
N ILE A 216 12.18 5.56 0.22
CA ILE A 216 11.91 4.69 1.37
C ILE A 216 11.11 5.47 2.40
N VAL A 217 10.07 4.83 2.89
CA VAL A 217 9.21 5.34 3.95
C VAL A 217 9.45 4.52 5.21
N PHE A 218 9.84 5.16 6.30
CA PHE A 218 9.81 4.55 7.62
C PHE A 218 8.66 5.16 8.43
N LEU A 219 7.95 4.33 9.16
CA LEU A 219 6.82 4.71 9.99
C LEU A 219 6.92 4.00 11.34
N ARG A 220 6.73 4.75 12.42
CA ARG A 220 6.42 4.19 13.73
C ARG A 220 4.90 4.26 13.95
N SER A 221 4.27 3.10 14.03
CA SER A 221 2.84 3.00 14.28
C SER A 221 2.45 3.48 15.68
N ALA A 222 1.17 3.70 15.91
CA ALA A 222 0.64 4.04 17.22
C ALA A 222 0.97 2.99 18.29
N GLY A 223 1.10 1.72 17.90
CA GLY A 223 1.53 0.62 18.77
C GLY A 223 3.04 0.54 18.99
N GLY A 224 3.84 1.48 18.43
CA GLY A 224 5.29 1.50 18.56
C GLY A 224 6.04 0.57 17.59
N GLU A 225 5.34 -0.19 16.75
CA GLU A 225 5.96 -1.04 15.73
C GLU A 225 6.60 -0.18 14.63
N LEU A 226 7.82 -0.53 14.24
CA LEU A 226 8.49 0.13 13.14
C LEU A 226 8.15 -0.58 11.82
N CYS A 227 7.69 0.20 10.85
CA CYS A 227 7.35 -0.27 9.52
C CYS A 227 8.24 0.39 8.45
N VAL A 228 8.40 -0.29 7.32
CA VAL A 228 9.12 0.19 6.15
C VAL A 228 8.32 -0.05 4.89
N GLY A 229 8.24 0.96 4.02
CA GLY A 229 7.58 0.87 2.73
C GLY A 229 8.40 1.52 1.62
N VAL A 230 7.96 1.34 0.41
CA VAL A 230 8.61 1.84 -0.80
C VAL A 230 7.63 2.70 -1.59
N ARG A 231 8.13 3.80 -2.14
CA ARG A 231 7.47 4.56 -3.21
C ARG A 231 8.35 4.48 -4.44
N ARG A 232 7.82 3.93 -5.54
CA ARG A 232 8.57 3.87 -6.77
C ARG A 232 8.66 5.23 -7.42
N SER A 233 9.85 5.55 -7.97
CA SER A 233 9.97 6.69 -8.85
C SER A 233 9.17 6.39 -10.12
N THR A 234 8.19 7.23 -10.44
CA THR A 234 7.63 7.24 -11.78
C THR A 234 8.75 7.64 -12.74
N LYS A 235 9.43 6.66 -13.35
CA LYS A 235 10.18 6.92 -14.56
C LYS A 235 9.12 7.36 -15.56
N GLY A 236 9.05 8.68 -15.80
CA GLY A 236 8.25 9.20 -16.87
C GLY A 236 8.62 8.42 -18.12
N ASN A 237 7.65 7.75 -18.72
CA ASN A 237 7.75 7.21 -20.06
C ASN A 237 7.79 8.42 -20.99
N GLY A 238 8.93 9.13 -20.93
CA GLY A 238 9.25 10.30 -21.75
C GLY A 238 9.57 9.88 -23.17
N GLY A 239 8.58 9.34 -23.85
CA GLY A 239 8.48 9.33 -25.29
C GLY A 239 7.87 10.64 -25.77
N GLY A 240 8.45 11.78 -25.38
CA GLY A 240 8.15 13.09 -25.94
C GLY A 240 9.09 13.33 -27.10
N GLY A 241 8.64 13.01 -28.32
CA GLY A 241 9.27 13.50 -29.53
C GLY A 241 9.18 15.03 -29.54
N ASP A 242 10.34 15.67 -29.59
CA ASP A 242 10.47 17.09 -30.01
C ASP A 242 9.86 17.25 -31.38
N LEU A 243 8.68 17.86 -31.44
CA LEU A 243 8.04 18.35 -32.64
C LEU A 243 7.76 19.85 -32.44
N PHE A 244 8.83 20.67 -32.52
CA PHE A 244 8.76 22.06 -32.98
C PHE A 244 10.17 22.52 -33.37
N SER A 245 10.44 22.38 -34.65
CA SER A 245 11.36 23.23 -35.41
C SER A 245 10.57 23.84 -36.57
#